data_75d91ec1ec62363073cfc9f69a00b872
#
_entry.id   75d91ec1ec62363073cfc9f69a00b872
#
_cell.length_a   1.000
_cell.length_b   1.000
_cell.length_c   1.000
_cell.angle_alpha   90.00
_cell.angle_beta   90.00
_cell.angle_gamma   90.00
#
_symmetry.space_group_name_H-M   'P 1'
#
loop_
_entity.id
_entity.type
_entity.pdbx_description
1 polymer ?
#
loop_
_entity_poly.entity_id
_entity_poly.type
_entity_poly.pdbx_seq_one_letter_code
_entity_poly.pdbx_strand_id
1 'polypeptide(L)'
;RDVAPSRGLGDVYKRQQFSEQLPAAQLHWMIADEKECIVVECMADGLHIYDNPAGVLTNNPPFPQQMFLLNQYMHLSPKQPVNAFSKQLPLEQYSRGMGALGLPGDLSSASRFARVAFTRLHAMSGESEKESISQFFHILGSVDQQRGCCEVADGKYEITLYTSCCNATKGIYYYTTYENHQITAVDMHRENLDGETLVHYPIVTGEHILWQN
;
A
#
# COMPACT_ATOMS: atom_id res chain seq x y z
N ARG A 1 28.47 17.10 3.95
CA ARG A 1 27.24 16.52 4.47
C ARG A 1 26.12 16.84 3.53
N ASP A 2 25.16 15.94 3.39
CA ASP A 2 24.05 16.03 2.46
C ASP A 2 23.22 17.30 2.69
N VAL A 3 22.64 17.83 1.64
CA VAL A 3 21.58 18.84 1.74
C VAL A 3 20.35 18.26 2.48
N ALA A 4 19.53 19.12 3.09
CA ALA A 4 18.50 18.66 4.01
C ALA A 4 17.60 17.49 3.54
N PRO A 5 17.06 17.47 2.29
CA PRO A 5 16.26 16.33 1.85
C PRO A 5 17.06 15.02 1.75
N SER A 6 18.21 15.06 1.09
CA SER A 6 19.08 13.89 0.95
C SER A 6 19.78 13.53 2.26
N ARG A 7 20.04 14.52 3.12
CA ARG A 7 20.55 14.29 4.47
C ARG A 7 19.54 13.53 5.32
N GLY A 8 18.29 13.95 5.31
CA GLY A 8 17.23 13.25 6.04
C GLY A 8 17.12 11.78 5.62
N LEU A 9 17.07 11.52 4.32
CA LEU A 9 17.04 10.16 3.78
C LEU A 9 18.30 9.37 4.11
N GLY A 10 19.48 9.98 4.01
CA GLY A 10 20.73 9.32 4.38
C GLY A 10 20.81 8.96 5.85
N ASP A 11 20.28 9.79 6.73
CA ASP A 11 20.27 9.49 8.17
C ASP A 11 19.23 8.42 8.53
N VAL A 12 18.06 8.40 7.90
CA VAL A 12 17.08 7.31 8.03
C VAL A 12 17.74 5.99 7.62
N TYR A 13 18.38 5.97 6.48
CA TYR A 13 19.10 4.80 5.98
C TYR A 13 20.13 4.27 6.98
N LYS A 14 20.97 5.15 7.53
CA LYS A 14 22.02 4.77 8.49
C LYS A 14 21.47 4.28 9.82
N ARG A 15 20.39 4.88 10.31
CA ARG A 15 19.81 4.55 11.61
C ARG A 15 18.96 3.29 11.61
N GLN A 16 18.53 2.84 10.44
CA GLN A 16 17.77 1.59 10.29
C GLN A 16 18.66 0.35 10.11
N GLN A 17 19.95 0.48 10.36
CA GLN A 17 20.86 -0.66 10.36
C GLN A 17 20.75 -1.39 11.70
N PHE A 18 20.18 -2.60 11.66
CA PHE A 18 19.99 -3.43 12.86
C PHE A 18 21.15 -4.38 13.12
N SER A 19 21.96 -4.68 12.12
CA SER A 19 23.18 -5.48 12.26
C SER A 19 24.14 -5.18 11.13
N GLU A 20 25.43 -5.50 11.34
CA GLU A 20 26.46 -5.40 10.30
C GLU A 20 26.22 -6.36 9.12
N GLN A 21 25.42 -7.39 9.33
CA GLN A 21 25.10 -8.41 8.32
C GLN A 21 23.91 -8.00 7.42
N LEU A 22 23.11 -7.02 7.83
CA LEU A 22 21.96 -6.56 7.07
C LEU A 22 22.23 -5.16 6.51
N PRO A 23 22.05 -4.93 5.21
CA PRO A 23 22.21 -3.62 4.63
C PRO A 23 21.20 -2.65 5.24
N ALA A 24 21.63 -1.43 5.52
CA ALA A 24 20.72 -0.38 5.90
C ALA A 24 19.77 -0.08 4.74
N ALA A 25 18.48 0.11 5.04
CA ALA A 25 17.44 0.39 4.07
C ALA A 25 16.63 1.63 4.50
N GLN A 26 16.06 2.32 3.52
CA GLN A 26 15.12 3.41 3.80
C GLN A 26 13.75 2.80 4.09
N LEU A 27 13.45 2.65 5.39
CA LEU A 27 12.22 2.02 5.82
C LEU A 27 11.32 3.01 6.56
N HIS A 28 10.03 2.89 6.29
CA HIS A 28 8.96 3.48 7.07
C HIS A 28 8.16 2.33 7.67
N TRP A 29 7.70 2.50 8.88
CA TRP A 29 6.96 1.48 9.60
C TRP A 29 5.52 1.93 9.81
N MET A 30 4.57 1.10 9.43
CA MET A 30 3.17 1.27 9.79
C MET A 30 2.82 0.18 10.80
N ILE A 31 2.29 0.59 11.95
CA ILE A 31 1.86 -0.30 13.03
C ILE A 31 0.39 -0.01 13.27
N ALA A 32 -0.44 -1.03 13.21
CA ALA A 32 -1.87 -0.88 13.36
C ALA A 32 -2.47 -2.02 14.18
N ASP A 33 -3.50 -1.69 14.94
CA ASP A 33 -4.42 -2.63 15.56
C ASP A 33 -5.87 -2.29 15.19
N GLU A 34 -6.84 -2.77 15.95
CA GLU A 34 -8.27 -2.50 15.70
C GLU A 34 -8.68 -1.05 15.98
N LYS A 35 -7.89 -0.28 16.73
CA LYS A 35 -8.23 1.05 17.23
C LYS A 35 -7.37 2.14 16.63
N GLU A 36 -6.09 1.85 16.44
CA GLU A 36 -5.08 2.84 16.12
C GLU A 36 -4.21 2.39 14.95
N CYS A 37 -3.75 3.37 14.20
CA CYS A 37 -2.74 3.18 13.17
C CYS A 37 -1.72 4.30 13.29
N ILE A 38 -0.45 3.93 13.43
CA ILE A 38 0.65 4.88 13.54
C ILE A 38 1.70 4.64 12.46
N VAL A 39 2.45 5.69 12.15
CA VAL A 39 3.66 5.61 11.32
C VAL A 39 4.87 5.96 12.17
N VAL A 40 5.92 5.16 12.05
CA VAL A 40 7.20 5.39 12.73
C VAL A 40 8.27 5.63 11.67
N GLU A 41 8.92 6.78 11.75
CA GLU A 41 9.99 7.20 10.85
C GLU A 41 11.23 7.60 11.64
N CYS A 42 12.39 7.13 11.22
CA CYS A 42 13.68 7.51 11.80
C CYS A 42 14.34 8.56 10.91
N MET A 43 14.23 9.82 11.30
CA MET A 43 14.71 10.98 10.54
C MET A 43 16.05 11.48 11.06
N ALA A 44 16.63 12.49 10.39
CA ALA A 44 17.92 13.07 10.77
C ALA A 44 17.94 13.66 12.19
N ASP A 45 16.82 14.18 12.61
CA ASP A 45 16.61 14.82 13.92
C ASP A 45 16.06 13.88 14.99
N GLY A 46 15.75 12.61 14.65
CA GLY A 46 15.32 11.60 15.61
C GLY A 46 14.24 10.67 15.11
N LEU A 47 13.67 9.94 16.06
CA LEU A 47 12.52 9.08 15.85
C LEU A 47 11.24 9.90 15.93
N HIS A 48 10.40 9.77 14.91
CA HIS A 48 9.10 10.41 14.85
C HIS A 48 7.99 9.36 14.80
N ILE A 49 6.91 9.66 15.53
CA ILE A 49 5.70 8.82 15.54
C ILE A 49 4.53 9.72 15.17
N TYR A 50 3.74 9.28 14.21
CA TYR A 50 2.59 10.03 13.69
C TYR A 50 1.33 9.18 13.75
N ASP A 51 0.21 9.78 14.14
CA ASP A 51 -1.10 9.17 13.94
C ASP A 51 -1.38 9.09 12.45
N ASN A 52 -1.89 7.93 12.00
CA ASN A 52 -2.19 7.67 10.60
C ASN A 52 -3.69 7.49 10.35
N PRO A 53 -4.47 8.57 10.22
CA PRO A 53 -5.90 8.47 9.97
C PRO A 53 -6.23 7.93 8.57
N ALA A 54 -5.29 8.03 7.63
CA ALA A 54 -5.45 7.46 6.29
C ALA A 54 -5.32 5.94 6.29
N GLY A 55 -4.62 5.35 7.28
CA GLY A 55 -4.38 3.91 7.41
C GLY A 55 -3.66 3.31 6.20
N VAL A 56 -2.81 4.09 5.57
CA VAL A 56 -1.97 3.68 4.42
C VAL A 56 -0.58 4.28 4.58
N LEU A 57 0.40 3.63 4.00
CA LEU A 57 1.78 4.10 3.95
C LEU A 57 2.39 3.62 2.62
N THR A 58 3.21 4.48 2.03
CA THR A 58 4.05 4.15 0.87
C THR A 58 5.50 4.50 1.17
N ASN A 59 6.31 4.75 0.15
CA ASN A 59 7.72 5.09 0.32
C ASN A 59 7.89 6.59 0.63
N ASN A 60 9.02 7.20 0.20
CA ASN A 60 9.26 8.64 0.29
C ASN A 60 8.21 9.47 -0.50
N PRO A 61 7.90 10.70 -0.11
CA PRO A 61 8.49 11.48 0.97
C PRO A 61 8.00 11.06 2.36
N PRO A 62 8.51 11.66 3.47
CA PRO A 62 8.03 11.40 4.82
C PRO A 62 6.53 11.56 4.98
N PHE A 63 5.96 10.80 5.89
CA PHE A 63 4.52 10.70 6.10
C PHE A 63 3.77 12.04 6.23
N PRO A 64 4.24 13.05 7.00
CA PRO A 64 3.56 14.34 7.07
C PRO A 64 3.45 15.05 5.72
N GLN A 65 4.44 14.87 4.85
CA GLN A 65 4.40 15.45 3.51
C GLN A 65 3.39 14.73 2.62
N GLN A 66 3.29 13.40 2.73
CA GLN A 66 2.28 12.63 2.02
C GLN A 66 0.87 13.03 2.46
N MET A 67 0.63 13.19 3.75
CA MET A 67 -0.63 13.69 4.28
C MET A 67 -0.95 15.11 3.79
N PHE A 68 0.05 16.00 3.77
CA PHE A 68 -0.11 17.35 3.21
C PHE A 68 -0.51 17.33 1.74
N LEU A 69 0.08 16.46 0.94
CA LEU A 69 -0.22 16.32 -0.49
C LEU A 69 -1.68 15.88 -0.76
N LEU A 70 -2.33 15.20 0.17
CA LEU A 70 -3.76 14.84 0.04
C LEU A 70 -4.67 16.06 -0.10
N ASN A 71 -4.25 17.25 0.36
CA ASN A 71 -5.03 18.47 0.16
C ASN A 71 -5.31 18.79 -1.31
N GLN A 72 -4.45 18.35 -2.22
CA GLN A 72 -4.65 18.53 -3.67
C GLN A 72 -5.84 17.71 -4.19
N TYR A 73 -6.24 16.67 -3.47
CA TYR A 73 -7.26 15.69 -3.85
C TYR A 73 -8.56 15.82 -3.05
N MET A 74 -8.69 16.87 -2.21
CA MET A 74 -9.89 17.06 -1.36
C MET A 74 -11.20 17.24 -2.15
N HIS A 75 -11.13 17.49 -3.45
CA HIS A 75 -12.28 17.57 -4.35
C HIS A 75 -12.79 16.21 -4.84
N LEU A 76 -11.99 15.16 -4.67
CA LEU A 76 -12.35 13.81 -5.13
C LEU A 76 -13.49 13.22 -4.29
N SER A 77 -14.34 12.48 -4.97
CA SER A 77 -15.52 11.86 -4.37
C SER A 77 -15.91 10.59 -5.15
N PRO A 78 -16.48 9.57 -4.50
CA PRO A 78 -17.11 8.45 -5.21
C PRO A 78 -18.42 8.85 -5.88
N LYS A 79 -18.98 10.03 -5.55
CA LYS A 79 -20.20 10.55 -6.13
C LYS A 79 -19.91 11.25 -7.46
N GLN A 80 -20.91 11.26 -8.33
CA GLN A 80 -20.83 12.03 -9.58
C GLN A 80 -20.74 13.53 -9.29
N PRO A 81 -19.88 14.27 -10.04
CA PRO A 81 -19.74 15.70 -9.84
C PRO A 81 -20.97 16.46 -10.33
N VAL A 82 -21.22 17.59 -9.69
CA VAL A 82 -22.14 18.60 -10.21
C VAL A 82 -21.33 19.67 -10.95
N ASN A 83 -21.96 20.33 -11.93
CA ASN A 83 -21.28 21.42 -12.64
C ASN A 83 -21.04 22.62 -11.70
N ALA A 84 -19.84 22.66 -11.10
CA ALA A 84 -19.34 23.78 -10.31
C ALA A 84 -18.43 24.72 -11.12
N PHE A 85 -18.12 24.37 -12.40
CA PHE A 85 -17.21 25.13 -13.22
C PHE A 85 -17.80 26.49 -13.65
N SER A 86 -19.00 26.48 -14.19
CA SER A 86 -19.71 27.71 -14.56
C SER A 86 -21.20 27.43 -14.77
N LYS A 87 -22.04 28.35 -14.28
CA LYS A 87 -23.49 28.33 -14.56
C LYS A 87 -23.78 28.72 -16.01
N GLN A 88 -22.85 29.36 -16.71
CA GLN A 88 -23.05 29.79 -18.12
C GLN A 88 -22.78 28.64 -19.11
N LEU A 89 -22.12 27.57 -18.67
CA LEU A 89 -21.80 26.41 -19.50
C LEU A 89 -22.64 25.21 -19.06
N PRO A 90 -23.46 24.64 -19.93
CA PRO A 90 -24.27 23.46 -19.63
C PRO A 90 -23.40 22.17 -19.68
N LEU A 91 -22.46 22.04 -18.73
CA LEU A 91 -21.60 20.88 -18.69
C LEU A 91 -22.31 19.71 -18.00
N GLU A 92 -22.25 18.56 -18.64
CA GLU A 92 -22.89 17.34 -18.18
C GLU A 92 -21.90 16.21 -17.98
N GLN A 93 -22.30 15.24 -17.16
CA GLN A 93 -21.52 14.03 -16.93
C GLN A 93 -21.60 13.13 -18.17
N TYR A 94 -20.46 12.68 -18.68
CA TYR A 94 -20.39 11.79 -19.84
C TYR A 94 -20.11 10.33 -19.48
N SER A 95 -19.67 10.06 -18.23
CA SER A 95 -19.43 8.69 -17.73
C SER A 95 -19.62 8.59 -16.21
N ARG A 96 -19.70 7.38 -15.70
CA ARG A 96 -19.66 7.12 -14.26
C ARG A 96 -18.22 7.25 -13.74
N GLY A 97 -18.06 7.49 -12.43
CA GLY A 97 -16.74 7.61 -11.78
C GLY A 97 -16.06 8.98 -11.95
N MET A 98 -16.73 9.96 -12.59
CA MET A 98 -16.15 11.29 -12.82
C MET A 98 -15.85 12.07 -11.54
N GLY A 99 -16.43 11.69 -10.38
CA GLY A 99 -16.08 12.30 -9.10
C GLY A 99 -14.62 12.05 -8.67
N ALA A 100 -13.97 11.04 -9.25
CA ALA A 100 -12.56 10.73 -9.02
C ALA A 100 -11.64 11.27 -10.12
N LEU A 101 -12.11 12.19 -10.97
CA LEU A 101 -11.25 12.83 -11.98
C LEU A 101 -10.11 13.59 -11.31
N GLY A 102 -8.88 13.25 -11.72
CA GLY A 102 -7.65 13.80 -11.12
C GLY A 102 -7.03 12.87 -10.07
N LEU A 103 -7.65 11.72 -9.75
CA LEU A 103 -6.98 10.69 -8.96
C LEU A 103 -5.73 10.22 -9.73
N PRO A 104 -4.52 10.30 -9.12
CA PRO A 104 -3.29 10.05 -9.87
C PRO A 104 -3.15 8.58 -10.26
N GLY A 105 -2.68 8.33 -11.47
CA GLY A 105 -2.53 6.98 -12.03
C GLY A 105 -1.09 6.50 -12.15
N ASP A 106 -0.12 7.37 -11.94
CA ASP A 106 1.30 6.99 -12.03
C ASP A 106 1.77 6.16 -10.83
N LEU A 107 2.96 5.57 -10.94
CA LEU A 107 3.51 4.63 -9.97
C LEU A 107 4.39 5.27 -8.89
N SER A 108 4.50 6.61 -8.87
CA SER A 108 5.26 7.31 -7.83
C SER A 108 4.65 7.07 -6.44
N SER A 109 5.47 7.17 -5.42
CA SER A 109 5.04 6.93 -4.04
C SER A 109 3.88 7.84 -3.62
N ALA A 110 3.97 9.14 -3.91
CA ALA A 110 2.91 10.09 -3.55
C ALA A 110 1.60 9.82 -4.29
N SER A 111 1.67 9.43 -5.57
CA SER A 111 0.49 9.06 -6.36
C SER A 111 -0.14 7.76 -5.87
N ARG A 112 0.67 6.76 -5.55
CA ARG A 112 0.18 5.52 -4.94
C ARG A 112 -0.45 5.78 -3.58
N PHE A 113 0.15 6.67 -2.76
CA PHE A 113 -0.42 7.07 -1.47
C PHE A 113 -1.82 7.68 -1.62
N ALA A 114 -1.97 8.69 -2.49
CA ALA A 114 -3.26 9.33 -2.73
C ALA A 114 -4.31 8.32 -3.26
N ARG A 115 -3.91 7.48 -4.21
CA ARG A 115 -4.79 6.47 -4.82
C ARG A 115 -5.24 5.41 -3.82
N VAL A 116 -4.32 4.82 -3.05
CA VAL A 116 -4.70 3.79 -2.07
C VAL A 116 -5.45 4.38 -0.89
N ALA A 117 -5.15 5.61 -0.46
CA ALA A 117 -5.91 6.31 0.57
C ALA A 117 -7.36 6.54 0.13
N PHE A 118 -7.57 7.08 -1.08
CA PHE A 118 -8.91 7.26 -1.65
C PHE A 118 -9.65 5.91 -1.74
N THR A 119 -9.01 4.89 -2.31
CA THR A 119 -9.61 3.58 -2.49
C THR A 119 -9.98 2.95 -1.14
N ARG A 120 -9.07 2.94 -0.16
CA ARG A 120 -9.33 2.38 1.17
C ARG A 120 -10.46 3.08 1.90
N LEU A 121 -10.47 4.41 1.89
CA LEU A 121 -11.46 5.20 2.64
C LEU A 121 -12.88 5.11 2.06
N HIS A 122 -13.01 4.74 0.78
CA HIS A 122 -14.30 4.61 0.11
C HIS A 122 -14.70 3.17 -0.21
N ALA A 123 -13.77 2.22 -0.12
CA ALA A 123 -14.06 0.82 -0.34
C ALA A 123 -15.02 0.28 0.72
N MET A 124 -15.94 -0.56 0.30
CA MET A 124 -16.89 -1.23 1.17
C MET A 124 -16.55 -2.72 1.22
N SER A 125 -16.39 -3.24 2.41
CA SER A 125 -16.24 -4.68 2.63
C SER A 125 -17.62 -5.35 2.75
N GLY A 126 -17.68 -6.64 2.43
CA GLY A 126 -18.82 -7.48 2.79
C GLY A 126 -18.78 -7.91 4.27
N GLU A 127 -19.76 -8.70 4.66
CA GLU A 127 -19.92 -9.14 6.07
C GLU A 127 -19.04 -10.35 6.43
N SER A 128 -18.62 -11.13 5.45
CA SER A 128 -17.79 -12.32 5.67
C SER A 128 -16.30 -12.01 5.61
N GLU A 129 -15.50 -12.83 6.31
CA GLU A 129 -14.05 -12.75 6.23
C GLU A 129 -13.53 -12.90 4.78
N LYS A 130 -14.10 -13.82 4.02
CA LYS A 130 -13.71 -14.04 2.61
C LYS A 130 -13.92 -12.79 1.77
N GLU A 131 -15.04 -12.11 1.95
CA GLU A 131 -15.32 -10.84 1.27
C GLU A 131 -14.36 -9.74 1.72
N SER A 132 -14.05 -9.65 3.01
CA SER A 132 -13.11 -8.68 3.56
C SER A 132 -11.71 -8.92 3.03
N ILE A 133 -11.23 -10.16 2.98
CA ILE A 133 -9.94 -10.52 2.41
C ILE A 133 -9.90 -10.19 0.92
N SER A 134 -10.93 -10.57 0.16
CA SER A 134 -11.03 -10.23 -1.26
C SER A 134 -10.97 -8.72 -1.48
N GLN A 135 -11.74 -7.95 -0.69
CA GLN A 135 -11.74 -6.49 -0.77
C GLN A 135 -10.37 -5.87 -0.44
N PHE A 136 -9.65 -6.43 0.53
CA PHE A 136 -8.30 -6.00 0.86
C PHE A 136 -7.35 -6.13 -0.35
N PHE A 137 -7.38 -7.27 -1.05
CA PHE A 137 -6.57 -7.46 -2.24
C PHE A 137 -6.98 -6.53 -3.39
N HIS A 138 -8.27 -6.21 -3.54
CA HIS A 138 -8.72 -5.19 -4.50
C HIS A 138 -8.20 -3.79 -4.16
N ILE A 139 -8.14 -3.43 -2.88
CA ILE A 139 -7.58 -2.14 -2.46
C ILE A 139 -6.09 -2.07 -2.83
N LEU A 140 -5.30 -3.07 -2.47
CA LEU A 140 -3.88 -3.09 -2.78
C LEU A 140 -3.59 -3.24 -4.28
N GLY A 141 -4.40 -4.02 -5.01
CA GLY A 141 -4.30 -4.13 -6.46
C GLY A 141 -4.45 -2.79 -7.20
N SER A 142 -5.08 -1.79 -6.56
CA SER A 142 -5.16 -0.43 -7.13
C SER A 142 -3.80 0.26 -7.25
N VAL A 143 -2.77 -0.23 -6.56
CA VAL A 143 -1.41 0.35 -6.53
C VAL A 143 -0.33 -0.66 -6.93
N ASP A 144 -0.72 -1.77 -7.52
CA ASP A 144 0.22 -2.75 -8.06
C ASP A 144 1.12 -2.13 -9.13
N GLN A 145 2.37 -2.55 -9.12
CA GLN A 145 3.37 -2.14 -10.10
C GLN A 145 3.57 -3.27 -11.12
N GLN A 146 3.22 -3.00 -12.37
CA GLN A 146 3.29 -3.94 -13.46
C GLN A 146 4.70 -3.96 -14.07
N ARG A 147 5.14 -5.14 -14.50
CA ARG A 147 6.43 -5.31 -15.18
C ARG A 147 6.49 -4.45 -16.44
N GLY A 148 7.56 -3.67 -16.57
CA GLY A 148 7.78 -2.77 -17.70
C GLY A 148 7.29 -1.33 -17.47
N CYS A 149 6.53 -1.05 -16.41
CA CYS A 149 5.95 0.27 -16.18
C CYS A 149 6.79 1.18 -15.27
N CYS A 150 7.77 0.65 -14.54
CA CYS A 150 8.69 1.40 -13.69
C CYS A 150 10.12 0.88 -13.86
N GLU A 151 10.90 1.54 -14.69
CA GLU A 151 12.29 1.19 -14.90
C GLU A 151 13.16 1.81 -13.80
N VAL A 152 13.98 0.99 -13.14
CA VAL A 152 14.90 1.41 -12.06
C VAL A 152 16.36 1.38 -12.48
N ALA A 153 16.67 0.62 -13.51
CA ALA A 153 17.97 0.58 -14.19
C ALA A 153 17.76 -0.05 -15.57
N ASP A 154 18.75 0.06 -16.44
CA ASP A 154 18.69 -0.47 -17.82
C ASP A 154 18.17 -1.92 -17.85
N GLY A 155 16.99 -2.10 -18.42
CA GLY A 155 16.29 -3.39 -18.51
C GLY A 155 15.81 -4.00 -17.18
N LYS A 156 15.84 -3.24 -16.07
CA LYS A 156 15.33 -3.67 -14.75
C LYS A 156 14.12 -2.88 -14.34
N TYR A 157 13.09 -3.58 -13.93
CA TYR A 157 11.79 -3.00 -13.60
C TYR A 157 11.39 -3.30 -12.16
N GLU A 158 10.84 -2.29 -11.49
CA GLU A 158 10.14 -2.47 -10.22
C GLU A 158 8.78 -3.11 -10.48
N ILE A 159 8.45 -4.13 -9.70
CA ILE A 159 7.17 -4.84 -9.78
C ILE A 159 6.67 -5.18 -8.37
N THR A 160 5.38 -5.35 -8.22
CA THR A 160 4.79 -5.91 -7.00
C THR A 160 5.10 -7.40 -6.94
N LEU A 161 6.11 -7.81 -6.18
CA LEU A 161 6.54 -9.21 -6.09
C LEU A 161 5.47 -10.10 -5.45
N TYR A 162 4.84 -9.60 -4.39
CA TYR A 162 3.72 -10.24 -3.70
C TYR A 162 2.88 -9.18 -2.97
N THR A 163 1.64 -9.55 -2.69
CA THR A 163 0.73 -8.79 -1.84
C THR A 163 0.32 -9.67 -0.68
N SER A 164 0.31 -9.15 0.54
CA SER A 164 -0.06 -9.93 1.72
C SER A 164 -1.08 -9.22 2.60
N CYS A 165 -1.85 -10.01 3.32
CA CYS A 165 -2.88 -9.59 4.26
C CYS A 165 -2.80 -10.45 5.52
N CYS A 166 -2.84 -9.83 6.70
CA CYS A 166 -2.88 -10.53 7.97
C CYS A 166 -4.25 -10.37 8.63
N ASN A 167 -4.92 -11.47 8.94
CA ASN A 167 -6.01 -11.47 9.89
C ASN A 167 -5.42 -11.69 11.29
N ALA A 168 -5.11 -10.59 11.99
CA ALA A 168 -4.45 -10.63 13.29
C ALA A 168 -5.32 -11.31 14.38
N THR A 169 -6.66 -11.19 14.28
CA THR A 169 -7.59 -11.83 15.23
C THR A 169 -7.55 -13.35 15.14
N LYS A 170 -7.40 -13.90 13.92
CA LYS A 170 -7.39 -15.34 13.68
C LYS A 170 -6.00 -15.92 13.47
N GLY A 171 -4.95 -15.09 13.45
CA GLY A 171 -3.59 -15.55 13.19
C GLY A 171 -3.41 -16.18 11.80
N ILE A 172 -4.07 -15.62 10.77
CA ILE A 172 -3.99 -16.14 9.40
C ILE A 172 -3.29 -15.12 8.52
N TYR A 173 -2.29 -15.58 7.81
CA TYR A 173 -1.56 -14.82 6.79
C TYR A 173 -2.03 -15.24 5.41
N TYR A 174 -2.46 -14.27 4.60
CA TYR A 174 -2.89 -14.46 3.22
C TYR A 174 -1.91 -13.78 2.28
N TYR A 175 -1.69 -14.35 1.11
CA TYR A 175 -0.85 -13.71 0.09
C TYR A 175 -1.23 -14.12 -1.33
N THR A 176 -0.86 -13.26 -2.28
CA THR A 176 -0.75 -13.53 -3.71
C THR A 176 0.66 -13.20 -4.16
N THR A 177 1.09 -13.74 -5.29
CA THR A 177 2.37 -13.36 -5.90
C THR A 177 2.13 -12.75 -7.28
N TYR A 178 3.13 -12.09 -7.84
CA TYR A 178 3.03 -11.54 -9.19
C TYR A 178 2.67 -12.60 -10.26
N GLU A 179 3.13 -13.82 -10.06
CA GLU A 179 2.94 -14.94 -10.99
C GLU A 179 1.79 -15.87 -10.58
N ASN A 180 1.09 -15.59 -9.49
CA ASN A 180 -0.05 -16.38 -9.03
C ASN A 180 -1.07 -15.49 -8.32
N HIS A 181 -2.23 -15.31 -8.94
CA HIS A 181 -3.34 -14.50 -8.43
C HIS A 181 -4.22 -15.25 -7.40
N GLN A 182 -4.01 -16.55 -7.24
CA GLN A 182 -4.71 -17.36 -6.23
C GLN A 182 -4.33 -16.87 -4.83
N ILE A 183 -5.32 -16.48 -4.03
CA ILE A 183 -5.08 -16.18 -2.61
C ILE A 183 -4.68 -17.46 -1.90
N THR A 184 -3.49 -17.47 -1.35
CA THR A 184 -2.92 -18.55 -0.55
C THR A 184 -2.93 -18.15 0.92
N ALA A 185 -3.20 -19.08 1.83
CA ALA A 185 -3.31 -18.80 3.26
C ALA A 185 -2.44 -19.73 4.09
N VAL A 186 -1.86 -19.17 5.16
CA VAL A 186 -1.17 -19.91 6.22
C VAL A 186 -1.84 -19.55 7.54
N ASP A 187 -2.38 -20.59 8.22
CA ASP A 187 -2.99 -20.47 9.53
C ASP A 187 -1.98 -20.89 10.59
N MET A 188 -1.51 -19.93 11.39
CA MET A 188 -0.50 -20.19 12.42
C MET A 188 -0.95 -21.22 13.47
N HIS A 189 -2.25 -21.30 13.74
CA HIS A 189 -2.79 -22.24 14.74
C HIS A 189 -2.83 -23.70 14.28
N ARG A 190 -2.48 -23.97 13.02
CA ARG A 190 -2.26 -25.33 12.53
C ARG A 190 -0.87 -25.86 12.78
N GLU A 191 0.00 -24.99 13.31
CA GLU A 191 1.41 -25.30 13.58
C GLU A 191 1.67 -25.42 15.08
N ASN A 192 2.77 -26.08 15.44
CA ASN A 192 3.23 -26.10 16.81
C ASN A 192 3.96 -24.78 17.12
N LEU A 193 3.23 -23.83 17.73
CA LEU A 193 3.76 -22.50 18.05
C LEU A 193 4.85 -22.51 19.13
N ASP A 194 4.92 -23.57 19.95
CA ASP A 194 5.94 -23.77 20.98
C ASP A 194 7.14 -24.60 20.46
N GLY A 195 7.16 -24.90 19.17
CA GLY A 195 8.23 -25.65 18.54
C GLY A 195 9.54 -24.86 18.46
N GLU A 196 10.68 -25.54 18.63
CA GLU A 196 12.03 -24.93 18.53
C GLU A 196 12.52 -24.78 17.08
N THR A 197 11.82 -25.36 16.11
CA THR A 197 12.20 -25.35 14.68
C THR A 197 11.33 -24.40 13.88
N LEU A 198 11.96 -23.68 12.96
CA LEU A 198 11.21 -22.84 12.02
C LEU A 198 10.39 -23.71 11.05
N VAL A 199 9.11 -23.38 10.91
CA VAL A 199 8.27 -23.96 9.88
C VAL A 199 8.44 -23.14 8.60
N HIS A 200 8.75 -23.79 7.50
CA HIS A 200 9.02 -23.14 6.22
C HIS A 200 7.97 -23.55 5.17
N TYR A 201 7.37 -22.54 4.53
CA TYR A 201 6.42 -22.73 3.43
C TYR A 201 7.06 -22.23 2.13
N PRO A 202 7.21 -23.07 1.12
CA PRO A 202 7.60 -22.61 -0.21
C PRO A 202 6.58 -21.60 -0.73
N ILE A 203 7.04 -20.49 -1.25
CA ILE A 203 6.16 -19.51 -1.87
C ILE A 203 5.48 -20.13 -3.10
N VAL A 204 4.16 -19.95 -3.21
CA VAL A 204 3.41 -20.45 -4.37
C VAL A 204 3.61 -19.50 -5.54
N THR A 205 4.20 -20.03 -6.62
CA THR A 205 4.42 -19.33 -7.89
C THR A 205 3.80 -20.11 -9.03
N GLY A 206 3.63 -19.46 -10.17
CA GLY A 206 2.97 -20.05 -11.34
C GLY A 206 1.44 -19.91 -11.28
N GLU A 207 0.87 -19.38 -12.36
CA GLU A 207 -0.57 -19.08 -12.43
C GLU A 207 -1.42 -20.35 -12.45
N HIS A 208 -2.48 -20.37 -11.68
CA HIS A 208 -3.47 -21.43 -11.65
C HIS A 208 -4.73 -21.01 -12.41
N ILE A 209 -4.90 -21.54 -13.61
CA ILE A 209 -6.08 -21.27 -14.44
C ILE A 209 -7.11 -22.38 -14.21
N LEU A 210 -8.28 -22.01 -13.70
CA LEU A 210 -9.41 -22.93 -13.58
C LEU A 210 -10.17 -23.00 -14.91
N TRP A 211 -10.10 -24.13 -15.58
CA TRP A 211 -10.89 -24.40 -16.79
C TRP A 211 -12.32 -24.80 -16.39
N GLN A 212 -13.32 -24.16 -17.00
CA GLN A 212 -14.74 -24.46 -16.73
C GLN A 212 -15.38 -25.42 -17.73
N ASN A 213 -14.66 -25.86 -18.72
CA ASN A 213 -15.10 -26.83 -19.74
C ASN A 213 -14.25 -28.09 -19.73
#